data_a33806e7c3b282edd2521a9158251cfc
#
_entry.id   a33806e7c3b282edd2521a9158251cfc
#
_cell.length_a   1.000
_cell.length_b   1.000
_cell.length_c   1.000
_cell.angle_alpha   90.00
_cell.angle_beta   90.00
_cell.angle_gamma   90.00
#
_symmetry.space_group_name_H-M   'P 1'
#
loop_
_entity.id
_entity.type
_entity.pdbx_description
1 polymer ?
#
loop_
_entity_poly.entity_id
_entity_poly.type
_entity_poly.pdbx_seq_one_letter_code
_entity_poly.pdbx_strand_id
1 'polypeptide(L)'
;MKRILLLLICFLPTIILSQKKLRDSVIVNSDIFKIIYSEKLQQPLSVKYNVQCPSGSASRKGLDFFTCDSILTSDGKDYDNNVWDKGHMAPAADFNCTRELMKKTFTYLNCTLQHQDLNRTTWRLLETYERSLALKYKVVSVEVICEFTKSSKVLPSGATIPDGYYKIIKYNNTTETYYFKNEKPSSTDYKKYQLKG
;
A
#
# COMPACT_ATOMS: atom_id res chain seq x y z
N MET A 1 11.32 -65.12 40.59
CA MET A 1 10.30 -64.05 40.35
C MET A 1 10.88 -63.02 39.37
N LYS A 2 10.50 -63.12 38.07
CA LYS A 2 10.92 -62.17 37.03
C LYS A 2 9.94 -60.94 37.03
N ARG A 3 10.43 -59.75 37.32
CA ARG A 3 9.64 -58.49 37.21
C ARG A 3 9.63 -58.08 35.74
N ILE A 4 8.46 -58.05 35.12
CA ILE A 4 8.22 -57.50 33.78
C ILE A 4 8.01 -56.00 33.99
N LEU A 5 8.94 -55.19 33.43
CA LEU A 5 8.82 -53.72 33.38
C LEU A 5 8.00 -53.36 32.14
N LEU A 6 6.75 -52.92 32.34
CA LEU A 6 5.88 -52.45 31.27
C LEU A 6 6.27 -51.00 30.95
N LEU A 7 6.93 -50.78 29.80
CA LEU A 7 7.19 -49.42 29.25
C LEU A 7 5.92 -48.90 28.62
N LEU A 8 5.28 -47.92 29.28
CA LEU A 8 4.15 -47.16 28.75
C LEU A 8 4.70 -46.14 27.73
N ILE A 9 4.58 -46.39 26.43
CA ILE A 9 4.91 -45.44 25.36
C ILE A 9 3.71 -44.48 25.24
N CYS A 10 3.82 -43.28 25.82
CA CYS A 10 2.88 -42.19 25.59
C CYS A 10 3.04 -41.66 24.18
N PHE A 11 2.12 -42.02 23.28
CA PHE A 11 1.95 -41.33 21.99
C PHE A 11 1.38 -39.92 22.25
N LEU A 12 2.23 -38.90 22.24
CA LEU A 12 1.78 -37.54 22.17
C LEU A 12 1.32 -37.25 20.72
N PRO A 13 0.08 -36.81 20.50
CA PRO A 13 -0.35 -36.41 19.16
C PRO A 13 0.44 -35.19 18.74
N THR A 14 1.27 -35.35 17.71
CA THR A 14 1.91 -34.22 17.05
C THR A 14 0.84 -33.39 16.34
N ILE A 15 0.44 -32.28 16.91
CA ILE A 15 -0.41 -31.29 16.24
C ILE A 15 0.45 -30.64 15.15
N ILE A 16 0.28 -31.11 13.91
CA ILE A 16 0.85 -30.45 12.73
C ILE A 16 0.04 -29.18 12.52
N LEU A 17 0.50 -28.06 13.08
CA LEU A 17 0.00 -26.75 12.70
C LEU A 17 0.40 -26.51 11.24
N SER A 18 -0.57 -26.63 10.32
CA SER A 18 -0.38 -26.22 8.94
C SER A 18 -0.09 -24.72 8.92
N GLN A 19 1.17 -24.35 8.72
CA GLN A 19 1.53 -22.95 8.51
C GLN A 19 0.92 -22.47 7.20
N LYS A 20 0.06 -21.44 7.26
CA LYS A 20 -0.50 -20.81 6.07
C LYS A 20 0.65 -20.31 5.19
N LYS A 21 0.79 -20.85 3.97
CA LYS A 21 1.80 -20.39 3.01
C LYS A 21 1.44 -18.97 2.54
N LEU A 22 2.32 -18.01 2.81
CA LEU A 22 2.16 -16.63 2.34
C LEU A 22 2.25 -16.55 0.82
N ARG A 23 1.35 -15.78 0.21
CA ARG A 23 1.27 -15.58 -1.24
C ARG A 23 2.22 -14.48 -1.68
N ASP A 24 2.96 -14.71 -2.79
CA ASP A 24 3.84 -13.70 -3.40
C ASP A 24 3.04 -12.55 -4.01
N SER A 25 1.86 -12.87 -4.58
CA SER A 25 0.94 -11.88 -5.10
C SER A 25 -0.52 -12.33 -4.97
N VAL A 26 -1.38 -11.36 -4.64
CA VAL A 26 -2.83 -11.49 -4.59
C VAL A 26 -3.42 -10.34 -5.40
N ILE A 27 -4.36 -10.65 -6.29
CA ILE A 27 -5.07 -9.60 -7.06
C ILE A 27 -6.37 -9.27 -6.32
N VAL A 28 -6.53 -7.99 -5.97
CA VAL A 28 -7.75 -7.45 -5.37
C VAL A 28 -8.37 -6.46 -6.35
N ASN A 29 -9.58 -6.76 -6.79
CA ASN A 29 -10.38 -5.89 -7.64
C ASN A 29 -11.53 -5.30 -6.83
N SER A 30 -11.73 -4.01 -6.92
CA SER A 30 -12.87 -3.30 -6.36
C SER A 30 -13.43 -2.33 -7.39
N ASP A 31 -14.48 -1.61 -7.03
CA ASP A 31 -15.09 -0.56 -7.85
C ASP A 31 -14.23 0.71 -7.96
N ILE A 32 -13.22 0.88 -7.10
CA ILE A 32 -12.39 2.09 -7.08
C ILE A 32 -10.95 1.84 -7.51
N PHE A 33 -10.41 0.62 -7.32
CA PHE A 33 -9.03 0.31 -7.68
C PHE A 33 -8.82 -1.18 -7.97
N LYS A 34 -7.73 -1.46 -8.69
CA LYS A 34 -7.13 -2.78 -8.79
C LYS A 34 -5.80 -2.77 -8.06
N ILE A 35 -5.61 -3.71 -7.12
CA ILE A 35 -4.38 -3.85 -6.34
C ILE A 35 -3.74 -5.20 -6.65
N ILE A 36 -2.43 -5.22 -6.83
CA ILE A 36 -1.60 -6.42 -6.72
C ILE A 36 -0.86 -6.30 -5.38
N TYR A 37 -1.09 -7.25 -4.48
CA TYR A 37 -0.59 -7.22 -3.10
C TYR A 37 0.27 -8.43 -2.80
N SER A 38 1.34 -8.27 -2.04
CA SER A 38 2.20 -9.36 -1.54
C SER A 38 1.98 -9.60 -0.05
N GLU A 39 1.50 -10.78 0.32
CA GLU A 39 1.45 -11.20 1.74
C GLU A 39 2.86 -11.39 2.32
N LYS A 40 3.83 -11.79 1.49
CA LYS A 40 5.22 -11.96 1.94
C LYS A 40 5.87 -10.64 2.32
N LEU A 41 5.60 -9.59 1.55
CA LEU A 41 6.11 -8.26 1.83
C LEU A 41 5.19 -7.46 2.75
N GLN A 42 3.93 -7.92 2.92
CA GLN A 42 2.84 -7.22 3.61
C GLN A 42 2.65 -5.80 3.07
N GLN A 43 2.78 -5.65 1.74
CA GLN A 43 2.73 -4.38 1.03
C GLN A 43 2.05 -4.53 -0.33
N PRO A 44 1.42 -3.46 -0.87
CA PRO A 44 1.01 -3.43 -2.26
C PRO A 44 2.23 -3.45 -3.18
N LEU A 45 2.17 -4.26 -4.23
CA LEU A 45 3.14 -4.23 -5.33
C LEU A 45 2.75 -3.16 -6.35
N SER A 46 1.45 -3.06 -6.64
CA SER A 46 0.91 -1.96 -7.45
C SER A 46 -0.54 -1.67 -7.12
N VAL A 47 -0.93 -0.41 -7.32
CA VAL A 47 -2.31 0.07 -7.19
C VAL A 47 -2.65 0.90 -8.42
N LYS A 48 -3.74 0.51 -9.12
CA LYS A 48 -4.24 1.21 -10.29
C LYS A 48 -5.65 1.72 -10.04
N TYR A 49 -5.90 2.99 -10.35
CA TYR A 49 -7.18 3.67 -10.14
C TYR A 49 -7.43 4.77 -11.16
N ASN A 50 -8.66 5.27 -11.20
CA ASN A 50 -9.01 6.51 -11.89
C ASN A 50 -9.39 7.55 -10.85
N VAL A 51 -9.01 8.81 -11.07
CA VAL A 51 -9.45 9.94 -10.24
C VAL A 51 -10.95 10.12 -10.45
N GLN A 52 -11.76 9.93 -9.40
CA GLN A 52 -13.23 9.97 -9.52
C GLN A 52 -13.82 11.29 -9.04
N CYS A 53 -13.23 11.91 -8.04
CA CYS A 53 -13.80 13.04 -7.31
C CYS A 53 -12.80 14.20 -7.18
N PRO A 54 -12.37 14.83 -8.28
CA PRO A 54 -11.30 15.86 -8.23
C PRO A 54 -11.70 17.13 -7.44
N SER A 55 -13.00 17.35 -7.21
CA SER A 55 -13.57 18.47 -6.47
C SER A 55 -14.49 18.05 -5.33
N GLY A 56 -14.40 16.81 -4.87
CA GLY A 56 -15.18 16.32 -3.74
C GLY A 56 -14.80 17.02 -2.42
N SER A 57 -15.70 16.97 -1.43
CA SER A 57 -15.54 17.68 -0.15
C SER A 57 -15.88 16.83 1.08
N ALA A 58 -16.05 15.52 0.92
CA ALA A 58 -16.33 14.63 2.04
C ALA A 58 -15.21 14.65 3.08
N SER A 59 -15.57 14.70 4.35
CA SER A 59 -14.61 14.77 5.46
C SER A 59 -14.02 13.42 5.78
N ARG A 60 -12.70 13.35 5.92
CA ARG A 60 -11.96 12.17 6.38
C ARG A 60 -11.91 12.03 7.91
N LYS A 61 -12.46 12.99 8.67
CA LYS A 61 -12.39 12.99 10.13
C LYS A 61 -12.93 11.69 10.71
N GLY A 62 -12.12 11.01 11.56
CA GLY A 62 -12.47 9.74 12.18
C GLY A 62 -12.43 8.52 11.24
N LEU A 63 -11.87 8.63 10.04
CA LEU A 63 -11.48 7.48 9.23
C LEU A 63 -10.06 7.04 9.61
N ASP A 64 -9.88 5.74 9.78
CA ASP A 64 -8.57 5.10 9.95
C ASP A 64 -8.53 3.84 9.10
N PHE A 65 -7.31 3.32 8.90
CA PHE A 65 -7.07 2.13 8.09
C PHE A 65 -7.59 0.86 8.78
N PHE A 66 -8.13 -0.03 7.96
CA PHE A 66 -8.59 -1.34 8.39
C PHE A 66 -7.84 -2.47 7.65
N THR A 67 -7.67 -3.59 8.34
CA THR A 67 -7.06 -4.82 7.81
C THR A 67 -8.07 -5.61 6.97
N CYS A 68 -7.57 -6.57 6.20
CA CYS A 68 -8.38 -7.54 5.46
C CYS A 68 -8.19 -8.92 6.07
N ASP A 69 -9.27 -9.57 6.54
CA ASP A 69 -9.19 -10.85 7.25
C ASP A 69 -8.62 -11.99 6.40
N SER A 70 -8.79 -11.93 5.08
CA SER A 70 -8.37 -12.98 4.15
C SER A 70 -6.96 -12.80 3.59
N ILE A 71 -6.33 -11.63 3.81
CA ILE A 71 -5.01 -11.26 3.28
C ILE A 71 -4.17 -10.71 4.43
N LEU A 72 -2.97 -11.29 4.64
CA LEU A 72 -2.04 -10.76 5.63
C LEU A 72 -1.50 -9.42 5.15
N THR A 73 -1.72 -8.36 5.94
CA THR A 73 -1.26 -6.99 5.65
C THR A 73 -0.38 -6.47 6.78
N SER A 74 0.34 -5.37 6.53
CA SER A 74 0.82 -4.50 7.60
C SER A 74 -0.36 -4.02 8.45
N ASP A 75 -0.08 -3.55 9.66
CA ASP A 75 -1.08 -3.01 10.58
C ASP A 75 -0.63 -1.69 11.22
N GLY A 76 -1.44 -1.16 12.15
CA GLY A 76 -1.14 0.12 12.81
C GLY A 76 0.20 0.17 13.52
N LYS A 77 0.67 -0.95 14.07
CA LYS A 77 1.91 -1.04 14.85
C LYS A 77 3.16 -0.83 13.99
N ASP A 78 3.08 -1.16 12.70
CA ASP A 78 4.19 -0.95 11.76
C ASP A 78 4.53 0.52 11.53
N TYR A 79 3.61 1.41 11.88
CA TYR A 79 3.70 2.87 11.69
C TYR A 79 3.95 3.63 12.99
N ASP A 80 4.01 2.93 14.13
CA ASP A 80 4.19 3.55 15.42
C ASP A 80 5.67 3.89 15.69
N ASN A 81 5.91 5.08 16.26
CA ASN A 81 7.22 5.54 16.74
C ASN A 81 8.35 5.46 15.70
N ASN A 82 8.05 5.72 14.44
CA ASN A 82 9.01 5.73 13.35
C ASN A 82 8.70 6.86 12.32
N VAL A 83 9.43 6.87 11.20
CA VAL A 83 9.32 7.91 10.16
C VAL A 83 8.33 7.56 9.04
N TRP A 84 7.64 6.42 9.17
CA TRP A 84 6.74 5.92 8.14
C TRP A 84 5.31 6.37 8.41
N ASP A 85 4.74 7.07 7.43
CA ASP A 85 3.29 7.35 7.41
C ASP A 85 2.54 6.16 6.81
N LYS A 86 1.26 6.03 7.19
CA LYS A 86 0.28 5.21 6.45
C LYS A 86 0.02 5.87 5.08
N GLY A 87 0.95 5.66 4.14
CA GLY A 87 0.91 6.29 2.82
C GLY A 87 -0.13 5.66 1.91
N HIS A 88 -1.14 6.43 1.49
CA HIS A 88 -2.10 5.96 0.49
C HIS A 88 -1.42 5.85 -0.88
N MET A 89 -1.68 4.74 -1.60
CA MET A 89 -1.30 4.62 -3.01
C MET A 89 -2.37 5.22 -3.92
N ALA A 90 -3.64 4.90 -3.69
CA ALA A 90 -4.80 5.61 -4.24
C ALA A 90 -5.30 6.60 -3.18
N PRO A 91 -5.11 7.94 -3.36
CA PRO A 91 -5.32 8.92 -2.30
C PRO A 91 -6.81 9.11 -1.98
N ALA A 92 -7.13 9.28 -0.70
CA ALA A 92 -8.51 9.49 -0.24
C ALA A 92 -9.18 10.70 -0.89
N ALA A 93 -8.40 11.75 -1.22
CA ALA A 93 -8.92 12.95 -1.84
C ALA A 93 -9.41 12.77 -3.28
N ASP A 94 -8.99 11.69 -3.95
CA ASP A 94 -9.44 11.36 -5.31
C ASP A 94 -10.80 10.64 -5.33
N PHE A 95 -11.31 10.27 -4.14
CA PHE A 95 -12.55 9.51 -3.94
C PHE A 95 -13.50 10.19 -2.94
N ASN A 96 -13.38 11.48 -2.73
CA ASN A 96 -14.09 12.21 -1.68
C ASN A 96 -15.42 12.85 -2.12
N CYS A 97 -16.11 12.28 -3.12
CA CYS A 97 -17.49 12.63 -3.45
C CYS A 97 -18.43 12.30 -2.29
N THR A 98 -18.26 11.13 -1.70
CA THR A 98 -18.98 10.70 -0.49
C THR A 98 -18.01 10.12 0.53
N ARG A 99 -18.44 10.09 1.79
CA ARG A 99 -17.64 9.49 2.87
C ARG A 99 -17.46 7.98 2.69
N GLU A 100 -18.49 7.30 2.19
CA GLU A 100 -18.50 5.86 1.93
C GLU A 100 -17.48 5.50 0.85
N LEU A 101 -17.44 6.28 -0.24
CA LEU A 101 -16.47 6.07 -1.32
C LEU A 101 -15.04 6.30 -0.81
N MET A 102 -14.81 7.41 -0.11
CA MET A 102 -13.52 7.74 0.50
C MET A 102 -13.06 6.65 1.48
N LYS A 103 -13.96 6.12 2.33
CA LYS A 103 -13.65 5.08 3.32
C LYS A 103 -13.02 3.84 2.67
N LYS A 104 -13.39 3.49 1.45
CA LYS A 104 -12.82 2.33 0.73
C LYS A 104 -11.31 2.46 0.50
N THR A 105 -10.76 3.68 0.47
CA THR A 105 -9.31 3.89 0.32
C THR A 105 -8.52 3.62 1.61
N PHE A 106 -9.20 3.59 2.78
CA PHE A 106 -8.57 3.37 4.10
C PHE A 106 -8.42 1.89 4.42
N THR A 107 -7.84 1.12 3.51
CA THR A 107 -7.45 -0.28 3.74
C THR A 107 -5.93 -0.40 3.71
N TYR A 108 -5.37 -1.27 4.57
CA TYR A 108 -3.93 -1.58 4.50
C TYR A 108 -3.50 -2.23 3.18
N LEU A 109 -4.43 -2.73 2.38
CA LEU A 109 -4.14 -3.17 0.99
C LEU A 109 -3.72 -2.00 0.09
N ASN A 110 -4.19 -0.79 0.37
CA ASN A 110 -3.88 0.47 -0.34
C ASN A 110 -2.87 1.34 0.41
N CYS A 111 -2.24 0.79 1.43
CA CYS A 111 -1.34 1.50 2.35
C CYS A 111 0.07 0.96 2.24
N THR A 112 1.06 1.85 2.31
CA THR A 112 2.48 1.49 2.31
C THR A 112 3.24 2.23 3.41
N LEU A 113 4.38 1.68 3.83
CA LEU A 113 5.34 2.31 4.72
C LEU A 113 6.06 3.44 3.97
N GLN A 114 5.44 4.60 3.87
CA GLN A 114 5.95 5.73 3.11
C GLN A 114 6.63 6.75 4.01
N HIS A 115 7.83 7.21 3.63
CA HIS A 115 8.54 8.23 4.40
C HIS A 115 7.68 9.49 4.57
N GLN A 116 7.53 9.95 5.82
CA GLN A 116 6.62 11.05 6.17
C GLN A 116 6.89 12.35 5.39
N ASP A 117 8.17 12.70 5.16
CA ASP A 117 8.50 13.91 4.42
C ASP A 117 8.14 13.79 2.94
N LEU A 118 8.30 12.61 2.32
CA LEU A 118 7.83 12.34 0.97
C LEU A 118 6.30 12.45 0.90
N ASN A 119 5.61 11.69 1.76
CA ASN A 119 4.13 11.63 1.77
C ASN A 119 3.50 13.02 1.96
N ARG A 120 3.98 13.77 2.94
CA ARG A 120 3.37 15.06 3.36
C ARG A 120 3.73 16.22 2.45
N THR A 121 4.72 16.10 1.58
CA THR A 121 5.21 17.19 0.72
C THR A 121 5.07 16.87 -0.76
N THR A 122 6.12 16.38 -1.39
CA THR A 122 6.23 16.21 -2.84
C THR A 122 5.20 15.25 -3.42
N TRP A 123 4.94 14.13 -2.74
CA TRP A 123 3.91 13.16 -3.13
C TRP A 123 2.51 13.80 -3.11
N ARG A 124 2.14 14.47 -2.02
CA ARG A 124 0.87 15.21 -1.89
C ARG A 124 0.69 16.29 -2.96
N LEU A 125 1.78 16.97 -3.36
CA LEU A 125 1.70 17.98 -4.44
C LEU A 125 1.44 17.31 -5.79
N LEU A 126 2.04 16.14 -6.07
CA LEU A 126 1.75 15.37 -7.28
C LEU A 126 0.29 14.87 -7.29
N GLU A 127 -0.24 14.44 -6.14
CA GLU A 127 -1.67 14.07 -6.01
C GLU A 127 -2.61 15.27 -6.27
N THR A 128 -2.20 16.47 -5.87
CA THR A 128 -2.96 17.68 -6.19
C THR A 128 -2.93 17.98 -7.68
N TYR A 129 -1.78 17.75 -8.34
CA TYR A 129 -1.66 17.88 -9.80
C TYR A 129 -2.54 16.87 -10.54
N GLU A 130 -2.57 15.58 -10.15
CA GLU A 130 -3.43 14.58 -10.80
C GLU A 130 -4.93 14.93 -10.68
N ARG A 131 -5.37 15.50 -9.55
CA ARG A 131 -6.74 16.04 -9.42
C ARG A 131 -6.98 17.24 -10.34
N SER A 132 -6.00 18.13 -10.51
CA SER A 132 -6.12 19.25 -11.45
C SER A 132 -6.25 18.79 -12.92
N LEU A 133 -5.57 17.71 -13.27
CA LEU A 133 -5.74 17.06 -14.57
C LEU A 133 -7.15 16.48 -14.73
N ALA A 134 -7.71 15.87 -13.68
CA ALA A 134 -9.05 15.30 -13.71
C ALA A 134 -10.17 16.36 -13.82
N LEU A 135 -9.92 17.57 -13.35
CA LEU A 135 -10.82 18.71 -13.61
C LEU A 135 -10.79 19.15 -15.09
N LYS A 136 -9.66 18.97 -15.77
CA LYS A 136 -9.48 19.37 -17.17
C LYS A 136 -9.84 18.25 -18.15
N TYR A 137 -9.53 17.01 -17.81
CA TYR A 137 -9.70 15.85 -18.67
C TYR A 137 -10.72 14.87 -18.04
N LYS A 138 -11.58 14.24 -18.88
CA LYS A 138 -12.64 13.35 -18.37
C LYS A 138 -12.13 12.13 -17.62
N VAL A 139 -10.98 11.61 -18.05
CA VAL A 139 -10.38 10.40 -17.48
C VAL A 139 -8.92 10.66 -17.19
N VAL A 140 -8.55 10.48 -15.93
CA VAL A 140 -7.16 10.43 -15.47
C VAL A 140 -6.97 9.09 -14.78
N SER A 141 -6.15 8.23 -15.38
CA SER A 141 -5.79 6.92 -14.84
C SER A 141 -4.41 7.01 -14.21
N VAL A 142 -4.29 6.49 -13.01
CA VAL A 142 -3.03 6.48 -12.24
C VAL A 142 -2.67 5.06 -11.87
N GLU A 143 -1.40 4.74 -12.00
CA GLU A 143 -0.81 3.49 -11.51
C GLU A 143 0.38 3.81 -10.63
N VAL A 144 0.37 3.31 -9.41
CA VAL A 144 1.50 3.38 -8.48
C VAL A 144 2.11 1.99 -8.38
N ILE A 145 3.43 1.89 -8.57
CA ILE A 145 4.20 0.64 -8.45
C ILE A 145 5.20 0.86 -7.30
N CYS A 146 5.16 -0.03 -6.31
CA CYS A 146 6.13 -0.03 -5.22
C CYS A 146 7.36 -0.84 -5.63
N GLU A 147 8.53 -0.25 -5.48
CA GLU A 147 9.80 -0.90 -5.77
C GLU A 147 10.33 -1.62 -4.53
N PHE A 148 10.75 -2.86 -4.71
CA PHE A 148 11.41 -3.66 -3.69
C PHE A 148 12.66 -4.33 -4.28
N THR A 149 13.74 -4.34 -3.52
CA THR A 149 14.98 -5.03 -3.87
C THR A 149 15.31 -6.11 -2.84
N LYS A 150 16.35 -6.90 -3.08
CA LYS A 150 16.82 -7.89 -2.09
C LYS A 150 17.35 -7.24 -0.81
N SER A 151 17.65 -5.95 -0.85
CA SER A 151 18.16 -5.16 0.28
C SER A 151 17.10 -4.33 0.97
N SER A 152 15.83 -4.39 0.52
CA SER A 152 14.71 -3.69 1.16
C SER A 152 14.61 -4.07 2.64
N LYS A 153 14.49 -3.07 3.50
CA LYS A 153 14.44 -3.26 4.96
C LYS A 153 13.12 -3.91 5.37
N VAL A 154 13.20 -4.93 6.21
CA VAL A 154 12.04 -5.64 6.77
C VAL A 154 11.88 -5.24 8.23
N LEU A 155 10.65 -4.91 8.63
CA LEU A 155 10.29 -4.65 10.03
C LEU A 155 10.18 -5.97 10.81
N PRO A 156 10.25 -5.95 12.16
CA PRO A 156 10.08 -7.15 12.98
C PRO A 156 8.74 -7.89 12.75
N SER A 157 7.71 -7.19 12.32
CA SER A 157 6.40 -7.76 11.94
C SER A 157 6.42 -8.59 10.65
N GLY A 158 7.47 -8.41 9.81
CA GLY A 158 7.57 -8.95 8.47
C GLY A 158 7.18 -7.97 7.37
N ALA A 159 6.60 -6.81 7.71
CA ALA A 159 6.30 -5.77 6.72
C ALA A 159 7.58 -5.21 6.12
N THR A 160 7.66 -5.16 4.79
CA THR A 160 8.84 -4.70 4.05
C THR A 160 8.68 -3.26 3.62
N ILE A 161 9.68 -2.42 3.88
CA ILE A 161 9.68 -1.02 3.49
C ILE A 161 10.04 -0.93 2.01
N PRO A 162 9.18 -0.32 1.15
CA PRO A 162 9.54 -0.09 -0.25
C PRO A 162 10.78 0.79 -0.39
N ASP A 163 11.64 0.51 -1.37
CA ASP A 163 12.81 1.34 -1.68
C ASP A 163 12.40 2.62 -2.43
N GLY A 164 11.31 2.55 -3.19
CA GLY A 164 10.80 3.67 -3.97
C GLY A 164 9.44 3.41 -4.60
N TYR A 165 9.00 4.39 -5.38
CA TYR A 165 7.69 4.37 -6.04
C TYR A 165 7.80 4.94 -7.45
N TYR A 166 7.24 4.20 -8.42
CA TYR A 166 6.86 4.76 -9.70
C TYR A 166 5.41 5.22 -9.64
N LYS A 167 5.12 6.42 -10.11
CA LYS A 167 3.75 6.92 -10.28
C LYS A 167 3.55 7.28 -11.75
N ILE A 168 2.64 6.58 -12.41
CA ILE A 168 2.34 6.71 -13.84
C ILE A 168 0.97 7.34 -13.97
N ILE A 169 0.89 8.51 -14.58
CA ILE A 169 -0.35 9.27 -14.78
C ILE A 169 -0.65 9.31 -16.27
N LYS A 170 -1.85 8.85 -16.65
CA LYS A 170 -2.30 8.78 -18.05
C LYS A 170 -3.56 9.63 -18.23
N TYR A 171 -3.51 10.53 -19.19
CA TYR A 171 -4.63 11.39 -19.57
C TYR A 171 -4.49 11.85 -21.02
N ASN A 172 -5.57 11.98 -21.76
CA ASN A 172 -5.62 12.57 -23.11
C ASN A 172 -4.43 12.18 -24.01
N ASN A 173 -4.14 10.87 -24.15
CA ASN A 173 -3.00 10.31 -24.92
C ASN A 173 -1.60 10.69 -24.37
N THR A 174 -1.52 11.34 -23.20
CA THR A 174 -0.28 11.67 -22.53
C THR A 174 -0.02 10.65 -21.42
N THR A 175 1.24 10.27 -21.28
CA THR A 175 1.71 9.46 -20.15
C THR A 175 2.86 10.21 -19.49
N GLU A 176 2.74 10.46 -18.20
CA GLU A 176 3.79 11.01 -17.36
C GLU A 176 4.21 9.96 -16.35
N THR A 177 5.50 9.79 -16.13
CA THR A 177 6.04 8.85 -15.16
C THR A 177 6.95 9.60 -14.20
N TYR A 178 6.76 9.36 -12.92
CA TYR A 178 7.55 9.92 -11.85
C TYR A 178 8.18 8.79 -11.03
N TYR A 179 9.41 9.02 -10.53
CA TYR A 179 10.06 8.11 -9.61
C TYR A 179 10.51 8.84 -8.36
N PHE A 180 10.18 8.26 -7.20
CA PHE A 180 10.56 8.77 -5.89
C PHE A 180 11.23 7.68 -5.09
N LYS A 181 12.43 7.93 -4.60
CA LYS A 181 12.97 7.11 -3.51
C LYS A 181 12.12 7.29 -2.27
N ASN A 182 11.99 6.23 -1.47
CA ASN A 182 11.21 6.28 -0.22
C ASN A 182 12.03 6.89 0.93
N GLU A 183 12.40 8.13 0.78
CA GLU A 183 13.22 8.91 1.70
C GLU A 183 12.75 10.37 1.75
N LYS A 184 13.38 11.20 2.57
CA LYS A 184 13.16 12.65 2.55
C LYS A 184 13.51 13.20 1.17
N PRO A 185 12.58 13.84 0.45
CA PRO A 185 12.85 14.35 -0.90
C PRO A 185 13.84 15.51 -0.88
N SER A 186 14.72 15.56 -1.87
CA SER A 186 15.68 16.65 -2.06
C SER A 186 15.03 17.96 -2.55
N SER A 187 13.78 17.89 -3.05
CA SER A 187 12.99 19.02 -3.52
C SER A 187 11.50 18.77 -3.28
N THR A 188 10.74 19.81 -2.98
CA THR A 188 9.27 19.75 -2.96
C THR A 188 8.66 19.90 -4.36
N ASP A 189 9.41 20.31 -5.35
CA ASP A 189 8.96 20.38 -6.75
C ASP A 189 8.92 18.96 -7.35
N TYR A 190 7.70 18.39 -7.46
CA TYR A 190 7.50 17.05 -8.00
C TYR A 190 7.97 16.88 -9.45
N LYS A 191 8.05 17.97 -10.25
CA LYS A 191 8.51 17.92 -11.64
C LYS A 191 9.96 17.45 -11.78
N LYS A 192 10.77 17.64 -10.73
CA LYS A 192 12.16 17.17 -10.69
C LYS A 192 12.29 15.65 -10.62
N TYR A 193 11.20 14.96 -10.30
CA TYR A 193 11.12 13.49 -10.21
C TYR A 193 10.48 12.85 -11.44
N GLN A 194 10.10 13.68 -12.42
CA GLN A 194 9.56 13.19 -13.69
C GLN A 194 10.67 12.53 -14.52
N LEU A 195 10.42 11.30 -14.94
CA LEU A 195 11.32 10.59 -15.84
C LEU A 195 11.11 11.12 -17.26
N LYS A 196 12.23 11.40 -17.93
CA LYS A 196 12.18 11.76 -19.36
C LYS A 196 11.92 10.49 -20.16
N GLY A 197 10.87 10.49 -20.97
CA GLY A 197 10.58 9.43 -21.96
C GLY A 197 11.48 9.51 -23.15
#